data_b0a016b9dad1834c6e0d35e28642721c
#
_entry.id   b0a016b9dad1834c6e0d35e28642721c
#
_cell.length_a   1.000
_cell.length_b   1.000
_cell.length_c   1.000
_cell.angle_alpha   90.00
_cell.angle_beta   90.00
_cell.angle_gamma   90.00
#
_symmetry.space_group_name_H-M   'P 1'
#
loop_
_entity.id
_entity.type
_entity.pdbx_description
1 polymer ?
#
loop_
_entity_poly.entity_id
_entity_poly.type
_entity_poly.pdbx_seq_one_letter_code
_entity_poly.pdbx_strand_id
1 'polypeptide(L)'
;GPTFFKNLKKNAKSYVLLGAIIIAAGAGVCALITLLVPDMNSAMSVGLLSGALTSTPAFAAAQEAIGESSPVFKEIAVGHAVAYPFGVIGVVLFVQIVPKVLKANMDEERAKLTSVDTGEESPLKQKKLFEMDKFGLGAFALTVLTGAILGCINIPLGAGSFNLGTTGGPLIMGLIFGHFGRIG
;
A
#
# COMPACT_ATOMS: atom_id res chain seq x y z
N GLY A 1 -5.01 -1.15 12.97
CA GLY A 1 -5.16 -1.34 14.35
C GLY A 1 -5.37 -2.79 14.80
N PRO A 2 -6.03 -3.01 15.92
CA PRO A 2 -6.10 -4.33 16.58
C PRO A 2 -6.77 -5.41 15.74
N THR A 3 -7.71 -5.04 14.89
CA THR A 3 -8.43 -5.97 13.98
C THR A 3 -7.62 -6.37 12.75
N PHE A 4 -6.58 -5.60 12.39
CA PHE A 4 -5.79 -5.85 11.19
C PHE A 4 -5.14 -7.23 11.19
N PHE A 5 -4.41 -7.58 12.24
CA PHE A 5 -3.70 -8.87 12.31
C PHE A 5 -4.66 -10.05 12.41
N LYS A 6 -5.84 -9.87 13.06
CA LYS A 6 -6.88 -10.89 13.14
C LYS A 6 -7.47 -11.16 11.75
N ASN A 7 -7.83 -10.11 11.02
CA ASN A 7 -8.36 -10.22 9.67
C ASN A 7 -7.30 -10.70 8.68
N LEU A 8 -6.07 -10.26 8.81
CA LEU A 8 -4.95 -10.75 8.01
C LEU A 8 -4.78 -12.25 8.20
N LYS A 9 -4.76 -12.75 9.44
CA LYS A 9 -4.60 -14.18 9.73
C LYS A 9 -5.73 -15.02 9.12
N LYS A 10 -6.98 -14.51 9.11
CA LYS A 10 -8.14 -15.22 8.59
C LYS A 10 -8.19 -15.22 7.06
N ASN A 11 -7.87 -14.10 6.43
CA ASN A 11 -8.05 -13.88 5.00
C ASN A 11 -6.75 -13.62 4.22
N ALA A 12 -5.59 -13.83 4.86
CA ALA A 12 -4.28 -13.53 4.28
C ALA A 12 -4.08 -14.16 2.90
N LYS A 13 -4.43 -15.43 2.75
CA LYS A 13 -4.30 -16.13 1.45
C LYS A 13 -5.06 -15.42 0.33
N SER A 14 -6.32 -15.06 0.57
CA SER A 14 -7.16 -14.43 -0.45
C SER A 14 -6.69 -13.02 -0.78
N TYR A 15 -6.34 -12.23 0.24
CA TYR A 15 -5.88 -10.85 0.00
C TYR A 15 -4.51 -10.78 -0.63
N VAL A 16 -3.57 -11.62 -0.20
CA VAL A 16 -2.23 -11.69 -0.79
C VAL A 16 -2.30 -12.20 -2.22
N LEU A 17 -3.09 -13.25 -2.48
CA LEU A 17 -3.27 -13.80 -3.82
C LEU A 17 -3.92 -12.77 -4.76
N LEU A 18 -4.99 -12.11 -4.31
CA LEU A 18 -5.67 -11.08 -5.09
C LEU A 18 -4.73 -9.91 -5.41
N GLY A 19 -3.99 -9.43 -4.40
CA GLY A 19 -2.99 -8.38 -4.58
C GLY A 19 -1.90 -8.79 -5.57
N ALA A 20 -1.39 -10.02 -5.47
CA ALA A 20 -0.39 -10.53 -6.39
C ALA A 20 -0.92 -10.62 -7.84
N ILE A 21 -2.16 -11.07 -8.02
CA ILE A 21 -2.80 -11.15 -9.34
C ILE A 21 -2.96 -9.74 -9.94
N ILE A 22 -3.42 -8.77 -9.15
CA ILE A 22 -3.59 -7.38 -9.62
C ILE A 22 -2.24 -6.78 -10.05
N ILE A 23 -1.20 -6.96 -9.23
CA ILE A 23 0.14 -6.46 -9.54
C ILE A 23 0.70 -7.15 -10.79
N ALA A 24 0.57 -8.48 -10.90
CA ALA A 24 1.02 -9.24 -12.05
C ALA A 24 0.28 -8.86 -13.34
N ALA A 25 -1.04 -8.67 -13.27
CA ALA A 25 -1.84 -8.20 -14.39
C ALA A 25 -1.42 -6.79 -14.83
N GLY A 26 -1.25 -5.87 -13.87
CA GLY A 26 -0.77 -4.51 -14.13
C GLY A 26 0.62 -4.50 -14.76
N ALA A 27 1.54 -5.32 -14.25
CA ALA A 27 2.88 -5.47 -14.83
C ALA A 27 2.84 -6.06 -16.26
N GLY A 28 1.95 -7.02 -16.50
CA GLY A 28 1.75 -7.59 -17.84
C GLY A 28 1.24 -6.56 -18.84
N VAL A 29 0.25 -5.77 -18.45
CA VAL A 29 -0.27 -4.67 -19.30
C VAL A 29 0.82 -3.61 -19.53
N CYS A 30 1.58 -3.26 -18.50
CA CYS A 30 2.70 -2.32 -18.61
C CYS A 30 3.75 -2.82 -19.61
N ALA A 31 4.14 -4.09 -19.51
CA ALA A 31 5.08 -4.71 -20.46
C ALA A 31 4.55 -4.70 -21.91
N LEU A 32 3.26 -5.03 -22.10
CA LEU A 32 2.62 -4.95 -23.41
C LEU A 32 2.64 -3.54 -23.99
N ILE A 33 2.30 -2.52 -23.19
CA ILE A 33 2.31 -1.12 -23.63
C ILE A 33 3.74 -0.72 -24.02
N THR A 34 4.74 -1.08 -23.23
CA THR A 34 6.16 -0.80 -23.53
C THR A 34 6.61 -1.41 -24.85
N LEU A 35 6.09 -2.60 -25.20
CA LEU A 35 6.43 -3.29 -26.44
C LEU A 35 5.67 -2.77 -27.66
N LEU A 36 4.43 -2.30 -27.47
CA LEU A 36 3.54 -1.90 -28.57
C LEU A 36 3.62 -0.42 -28.90
N VAL A 37 4.01 0.43 -27.96
CA VAL A 37 4.09 1.88 -28.16
C VAL A 37 5.53 2.26 -28.52
N PRO A 38 5.76 2.77 -29.74
CA PRO A 38 7.07 3.28 -30.13
C PRO A 38 7.56 4.36 -29.17
N ASP A 39 8.85 4.40 -28.93
CA ASP A 39 9.53 5.39 -28.08
C ASP A 39 9.14 5.37 -26.59
N MET A 40 8.31 4.40 -26.15
CA MET A 40 8.02 4.17 -24.74
C MET A 40 9.15 3.40 -24.09
N ASN A 41 9.86 4.03 -23.15
CA ASN A 41 10.87 3.31 -22.38
C ASN A 41 10.32 2.67 -21.11
N SER A 42 11.06 1.72 -20.57
CA SER A 42 10.67 0.98 -19.37
C SER A 42 10.51 1.86 -18.11
N ALA A 43 11.30 2.92 -18.00
CA ALA A 43 11.23 3.84 -16.86
C ALA A 43 9.89 4.60 -16.84
N MET A 44 9.48 5.16 -17.97
CA MET A 44 8.18 5.81 -18.14
C MET A 44 7.04 4.82 -17.85
N SER A 45 7.12 3.61 -18.40
CA SER A 45 6.09 2.59 -18.23
C SER A 45 5.92 2.15 -16.79
N VAL A 46 7.01 1.94 -16.05
CA VAL A 46 6.94 1.61 -14.62
C VAL A 46 6.43 2.80 -13.81
N GLY A 47 6.78 4.03 -14.19
CA GLY A 47 6.20 5.24 -13.64
C GLY A 47 4.68 5.27 -13.81
N LEU A 48 4.18 5.03 -15.04
CA LEU A 48 2.74 4.95 -15.34
C LEU A 48 2.06 3.86 -14.51
N LEU A 49 2.66 2.68 -14.39
CA LEU A 49 2.12 1.57 -13.59
C LEU A 49 1.99 1.97 -12.12
N SER A 50 3.04 2.53 -11.54
CA SER A 50 3.04 2.96 -10.13
C SER A 50 2.01 4.07 -9.87
N GLY A 51 1.82 4.99 -10.82
CA GLY A 51 0.80 6.03 -10.76
C GLY A 51 -0.62 5.47 -10.88
N ALA A 52 -0.88 4.63 -11.87
CA ALA A 52 -2.18 4.00 -12.08
C ALA A 52 -2.63 3.15 -10.88
N LEU A 53 -1.69 2.44 -10.25
CA LEU A 53 -1.92 1.69 -9.01
C LEU A 53 -1.93 2.57 -7.75
N THR A 54 -1.72 3.87 -7.88
CA THR A 54 -1.59 4.82 -6.77
C THR A 54 -0.57 4.36 -5.71
N SER A 55 0.50 3.71 -6.16
CA SER A 55 1.48 3.06 -5.29
C SER A 55 2.77 3.87 -5.16
N THR A 56 2.84 4.75 -4.17
CA THR A 56 4.07 5.46 -3.82
C THR A 56 5.23 4.52 -3.47
N PRO A 57 5.04 3.38 -2.77
CA PRO A 57 6.12 2.42 -2.57
C PRO A 57 6.67 1.83 -3.87
N ALA A 58 5.82 1.52 -4.85
CA ALA A 58 6.27 1.05 -6.15
C ALA A 58 7.05 2.12 -6.92
N PHE A 59 6.62 3.37 -6.82
CA PHE A 59 7.33 4.51 -7.38
C PHE A 59 8.75 4.66 -6.78
N ALA A 60 8.86 4.63 -5.46
CA ALA A 60 10.15 4.71 -4.78
C ALA A 60 11.07 3.53 -5.13
N ALA A 61 10.54 2.31 -5.17
CA ALA A 61 11.30 1.13 -5.58
C ALA A 61 11.80 1.22 -7.02
N ALA A 62 10.98 1.76 -7.94
CA ALA A 62 11.39 1.99 -9.32
C ALA A 62 12.53 3.00 -9.43
N GLN A 63 12.46 4.09 -8.67
CA GLN A 63 13.53 5.09 -8.62
C GLN A 63 14.84 4.51 -8.07
N GLU A 64 14.76 3.72 -7.02
CA GLU A 64 15.93 3.06 -6.43
C GLU A 64 16.56 2.05 -7.39
N ALA A 65 15.74 1.24 -8.08
CA ALA A 65 16.22 0.25 -9.03
C ALA A 65 16.93 0.86 -10.24
N ILE A 66 16.48 2.00 -10.72
CA ILE A 66 17.07 2.70 -11.88
C ILE A 66 18.29 3.53 -11.47
N GLY A 67 18.26 4.12 -10.28
CA GLY A 67 19.31 4.97 -9.73
C GLY A 67 19.31 6.39 -10.32
N GLU A 68 19.64 7.36 -9.49
CA GLU A 68 19.60 8.81 -9.83
C GLU A 68 20.53 9.21 -10.98
N SER A 69 21.61 8.49 -11.20
CA SER A 69 22.56 8.72 -12.28
C SER A 69 22.07 8.33 -13.67
N SER A 70 20.96 7.61 -13.76
CA SER A 70 20.39 7.16 -15.03
C SER A 70 19.75 8.32 -15.80
N PRO A 71 19.97 8.45 -17.11
CA PRO A 71 19.35 9.48 -17.93
C PRO A 71 17.81 9.41 -17.94
N VAL A 72 17.27 8.23 -17.73
CA VAL A 72 15.80 7.98 -17.74
C VAL A 72 15.16 8.09 -16.34
N PHE A 73 15.91 8.41 -15.30
CA PHE A 73 15.42 8.50 -13.93
C PHE A 73 14.19 9.41 -13.79
N LYS A 74 14.24 10.59 -14.44
CA LYS A 74 13.15 11.58 -14.38
C LYS A 74 11.87 11.10 -15.02
N GLU A 75 11.94 10.18 -15.96
CA GLU A 75 10.78 9.67 -16.69
C GLU A 75 9.86 8.83 -15.81
N ILE A 76 10.40 8.19 -14.76
CA ILE A 76 9.59 7.49 -13.75
C ILE A 76 8.64 8.50 -13.07
N ALA A 77 9.16 9.67 -12.68
CA ALA A 77 8.37 10.69 -12.01
C ALA A 77 7.31 11.29 -12.94
N VAL A 78 7.65 11.50 -14.21
CA VAL A 78 6.70 11.98 -15.22
C VAL A 78 5.58 10.96 -15.43
N GLY A 79 5.92 9.69 -15.65
CA GLY A 79 4.93 8.63 -15.80
C GLY A 79 4.01 8.50 -14.59
N HIS A 80 4.59 8.52 -13.39
CA HIS A 80 3.83 8.47 -12.14
C HIS A 80 2.87 9.67 -12.01
N ALA A 81 3.36 10.88 -12.21
CA ALA A 81 2.56 12.09 -12.07
C ALA A 81 1.39 12.15 -13.07
N VAL A 82 1.60 11.68 -14.30
CA VAL A 82 0.55 11.63 -15.32
C VAL A 82 -0.52 10.59 -14.97
N ALA A 83 -0.13 9.39 -14.54
CA ALA A 83 -1.07 8.31 -14.31
C ALA A 83 -1.78 8.38 -12.95
N TYR A 84 -1.18 9.00 -11.95
CA TYR A 84 -1.71 9.04 -10.58
C TYR A 84 -3.13 9.63 -10.47
N PRO A 85 -3.46 10.79 -11.08
CA PRO A 85 -4.81 11.33 -11.03
C PRO A 85 -5.85 10.37 -11.63
N PHE A 86 -5.49 9.69 -12.73
CA PHE A 86 -6.38 8.70 -13.36
C PHE A 86 -6.56 7.46 -12.48
N GLY A 87 -5.52 7.03 -11.79
CA GLY A 87 -5.61 5.95 -10.81
C GLY A 87 -6.57 6.27 -9.67
N VAL A 88 -6.47 7.46 -9.08
CA VAL A 88 -7.37 7.93 -8.01
C VAL A 88 -8.81 8.02 -8.49
N ILE A 89 -9.04 8.68 -9.62
CA ILE A 89 -10.38 8.82 -10.20
C ILE A 89 -10.96 7.44 -10.54
N GLY A 90 -10.15 6.57 -11.14
CA GLY A 90 -10.55 5.20 -11.51
C GLY A 90 -11.03 4.39 -10.31
N VAL A 91 -10.29 4.41 -9.20
CA VAL A 91 -10.67 3.72 -7.97
C VAL A 91 -11.98 4.28 -7.39
N VAL A 92 -12.13 5.61 -7.34
CA VAL A 92 -13.35 6.25 -6.83
C VAL A 92 -14.56 5.86 -7.69
N LEU A 93 -14.43 5.93 -9.01
CA LEU A 93 -15.50 5.55 -9.93
C LEU A 93 -15.82 4.05 -9.82
N PHE A 94 -14.80 3.19 -9.74
CA PHE A 94 -14.97 1.75 -9.58
C PHE A 94 -15.80 1.42 -8.32
N VAL A 95 -15.42 1.98 -7.17
CA VAL A 95 -16.13 1.74 -5.89
C VAL A 95 -17.57 2.26 -5.92
N GLN A 96 -17.85 3.31 -6.70
CA GLN A 96 -19.20 3.87 -6.80
C GLN A 96 -20.08 3.16 -7.84
N ILE A 97 -19.50 2.74 -8.95
CA ILE A 97 -20.24 2.20 -10.10
C ILE A 97 -20.46 0.69 -9.95
N VAL A 98 -19.42 -0.06 -9.59
CA VAL A 98 -19.47 -1.53 -9.57
C VAL A 98 -20.56 -2.08 -8.67
N PRO A 99 -20.76 -1.62 -7.42
CA PRO A 99 -21.86 -2.09 -6.59
C PRO A 99 -23.25 -1.85 -7.22
N LYS A 100 -23.41 -0.71 -7.92
CA LYS A 100 -24.67 -0.38 -8.60
C LYS A 100 -24.92 -1.30 -9.79
N VAL A 101 -23.88 -1.55 -10.61
CA VAL A 101 -23.97 -2.45 -11.78
C VAL A 101 -24.26 -3.89 -11.35
N LEU A 102 -23.62 -4.35 -10.29
CA LEU A 102 -23.83 -5.69 -9.73
C LEU A 102 -25.11 -5.78 -8.90
N LYS A 103 -25.86 -4.68 -8.73
CA LYS A 103 -27.03 -4.61 -7.84
C LYS A 103 -26.75 -5.18 -6.45
N ALA A 104 -25.54 -4.98 -5.95
CA ALA A 104 -25.11 -5.49 -4.66
C ALA A 104 -25.87 -4.75 -3.53
N ASN A 105 -26.42 -5.53 -2.59
CA ASN A 105 -26.99 -4.96 -1.38
C ASN A 105 -25.85 -4.60 -0.41
N MET A 106 -25.49 -3.31 -0.40
CA MET A 106 -24.36 -2.82 0.40
C MET A 106 -24.58 -2.99 1.91
N ASP A 107 -25.84 -3.04 2.36
CA ASP A 107 -26.14 -3.23 3.77
C ASP A 107 -25.91 -4.68 4.19
N GLU A 108 -26.25 -5.64 3.34
CA GLU A 108 -25.94 -7.05 3.55
C GLU A 108 -24.43 -7.31 3.49
N GLU A 109 -23.72 -6.70 2.55
CA GLU A 109 -22.27 -6.84 2.44
C GLU A 109 -21.55 -6.23 3.65
N ARG A 110 -22.00 -5.08 4.13
CA ARG A 110 -21.50 -4.48 5.38
C ARG A 110 -21.82 -5.36 6.59
N ALA A 111 -23.02 -5.93 6.67
CA ALA A 111 -23.40 -6.83 7.74
C ALA A 111 -22.51 -8.09 7.77
N LYS A 112 -22.14 -8.66 6.60
CA LYS A 112 -21.18 -9.76 6.52
C LYS A 112 -19.80 -9.37 7.07
N LEU A 113 -19.32 -8.14 6.78
CA LEU A 113 -18.07 -7.65 7.33
C LEU A 113 -18.15 -7.44 8.84
N THR A 114 -19.26 -6.90 9.33
CA THR A 114 -19.49 -6.65 10.75
C THR A 114 -19.70 -7.95 11.53
N SER A 115 -20.37 -8.96 10.94
CA SER A 115 -20.54 -10.28 11.58
C SER A 115 -19.22 -11.04 11.73
N VAL A 116 -18.22 -10.73 10.92
CA VAL A 116 -16.84 -11.24 11.11
C VAL A 116 -16.18 -10.60 12.33
N ASP A 117 -16.58 -9.37 12.68
CA ASP A 117 -16.06 -8.65 13.86
C ASP A 117 -16.82 -9.01 15.17
N THR A 118 -18.06 -9.50 15.08
CA THR A 118 -18.90 -9.84 16.25
C THR A 118 -18.73 -11.27 16.78
N GLY A 119 -17.78 -12.05 16.29
CA GLY A 119 -17.35 -13.27 16.95
C GLY A 119 -16.74 -12.95 18.31
N GLU A 120 -17.58 -12.88 19.34
CA GLU A 120 -17.27 -12.93 20.77
C GLU A 120 -15.87 -12.45 21.18
N GLU A 121 -15.67 -11.14 21.12
CA GLU A 121 -14.78 -10.53 22.09
C GLU A 121 -15.43 -9.23 22.57
N SER A 122 -15.94 -9.31 23.81
CA SER A 122 -15.98 -8.18 24.73
C SER A 122 -14.96 -7.14 24.31
N PRO A 123 -15.28 -5.83 24.38
CA PRO A 123 -14.24 -4.84 24.23
C PRO A 123 -13.20 -5.19 25.28
N LEU A 124 -12.17 -5.93 24.83
CA LEU A 124 -10.99 -6.09 25.64
C LEU A 124 -10.66 -4.69 26.10
N LYS A 125 -10.72 -4.46 27.40
CA LYS A 125 -10.15 -3.28 28.03
C LYS A 125 -8.70 -3.25 27.57
N GLN A 126 -8.49 -2.75 26.34
CA GLN A 126 -7.17 -2.52 25.82
C GLN A 126 -6.58 -1.49 26.75
N LYS A 127 -5.77 -1.97 27.69
CA LYS A 127 -4.97 -1.09 28.51
C LYS A 127 -4.28 -0.14 27.57
N LYS A 128 -4.63 1.15 27.66
CA LYS A 128 -3.88 2.22 27.01
C LYS A 128 -2.46 2.09 27.52
N LEU A 129 -1.54 1.61 26.67
CA LEU A 129 -0.17 1.39 27.11
C LEU A 129 0.56 2.71 27.30
N PHE A 130 0.22 3.72 26.51
CA PHE A 130 0.88 5.01 26.58
C PHE A 130 -0.01 6.11 25.96
N GLU A 131 -0.35 7.11 26.71
CA GLU A 131 -1.04 8.31 26.24
C GLU A 131 0.02 9.43 26.21
N MET A 132 0.63 9.64 25.03
CA MET A 132 1.69 10.65 24.87
C MET A 132 1.14 12.04 24.72
N ASP A 133 0.04 12.18 23.99
CA ASP A 133 -0.63 13.47 23.81
C ASP A 133 -2.09 13.28 23.42
N LYS A 134 -2.91 14.33 23.65
CA LYS A 134 -4.34 14.29 23.37
C LYS A 134 -4.69 14.15 21.88
N PHE A 135 -3.78 14.47 21.00
CA PHE A 135 -3.97 14.47 19.55
C PHE A 135 -3.27 13.32 18.82
N GLY A 136 -2.47 12.50 19.54
CA GLY A 136 -1.72 11.40 18.95
C GLY A 136 -0.55 11.81 18.03
N LEU A 137 -0.20 13.10 18.00
CA LEU A 137 0.87 13.62 17.15
C LEU A 137 2.25 13.09 17.55
N GLY A 138 2.53 13.00 18.85
CA GLY A 138 3.80 12.47 19.36
C GLY A 138 3.97 11.01 18.99
N ALA A 139 2.93 10.24 19.10
CA ALA A 139 2.92 8.84 18.72
C ALA A 139 3.05 8.66 17.20
N PHE A 140 2.37 9.49 16.42
CA PHE A 140 2.52 9.51 14.98
C PHE A 140 3.97 9.86 14.58
N ALA A 141 4.54 10.92 15.16
CA ALA A 141 5.92 11.32 14.90
C ALA A 141 6.92 10.21 15.26
N LEU A 142 6.74 9.57 16.43
CA LEU A 142 7.57 8.43 16.84
C LEU A 142 7.45 7.26 15.87
N THR A 143 6.25 6.96 15.40
CA THR A 143 6.00 5.91 14.40
C THR A 143 6.71 6.19 13.09
N VAL A 144 6.64 7.45 12.61
CA VAL A 144 7.31 7.86 11.37
C VAL A 144 8.82 7.79 11.51
N LEU A 145 9.37 8.32 12.61
CA LEU A 145 10.82 8.31 12.87
C LEU A 145 11.37 6.88 12.97
N THR A 146 10.77 6.04 13.80
CA THR A 146 11.20 4.65 13.96
C THR A 146 11.01 3.84 12.68
N GLY A 147 9.93 4.13 11.95
CA GLY A 147 9.65 3.53 10.66
C GLY A 147 10.64 3.95 9.58
N ALA A 148 11.04 5.21 9.54
CA ALA A 148 12.06 5.69 8.61
C ALA A 148 13.40 5.00 8.87
N ILE A 149 13.80 4.86 10.15
CA ILE A 149 15.01 4.12 10.53
C ILE A 149 14.92 2.66 10.05
N LEU A 150 13.78 2.00 10.31
CA LEU A 150 13.54 0.62 9.86
C LEU A 150 13.59 0.50 8.33
N GLY A 151 13.04 1.50 7.63
CA GLY A 151 13.02 1.56 6.17
C GLY A 151 14.40 1.69 5.53
N CYS A 152 15.35 2.33 6.22
CA CYS A 152 16.73 2.50 5.75
C CYS A 152 17.61 1.26 5.97
N ILE A 153 17.12 0.23 6.66
CA ILE A 153 17.91 -1.00 6.91
C ILE A 153 17.98 -1.81 5.62
N ASN A 154 19.18 -1.94 5.08
CA ASN A 154 19.45 -2.79 3.93
C ASN A 154 19.70 -4.23 4.39
N ILE A 155 18.86 -5.15 3.94
CA ILE A 155 19.00 -6.59 4.20
C ILE A 155 19.65 -7.22 2.97
N PRO A 156 20.90 -7.72 3.07
CA PRO A 156 21.55 -8.37 1.94
C PRO A 156 20.83 -9.70 1.64
N LEU A 157 20.30 -9.85 0.44
CA LEU A 157 19.64 -11.05 -0.07
C LEU A 157 20.45 -11.64 -1.24
N GLY A 158 21.64 -12.13 -0.94
CA GLY A 158 22.51 -12.76 -1.95
C GLY A 158 22.98 -11.80 -3.03
N ALA A 159 22.40 -11.83 -4.22
CA ALA A 159 22.81 -11.01 -5.36
C ALA A 159 22.26 -9.57 -5.33
N GLY A 160 21.47 -9.19 -4.32
CA GLY A 160 20.86 -7.86 -4.17
C GLY A 160 20.65 -7.49 -2.72
N SER A 161 20.27 -6.23 -2.48
CA SER A 161 19.84 -5.74 -1.17
C SER A 161 18.33 -5.46 -1.21
N PHE A 162 17.64 -5.82 -0.13
CA PHE A 162 16.24 -5.47 0.08
C PHE A 162 16.15 -4.46 1.21
N ASN A 163 15.43 -3.37 0.99
CA ASN A 163 15.03 -2.45 2.04
C ASN A 163 13.52 -2.20 1.96
N LEU A 164 12.94 -1.79 3.08
CA LEU A 164 11.52 -1.44 3.14
C LEU A 164 11.23 -0.05 2.56
N GLY A 165 12.26 0.73 2.33
CA GLY A 165 12.17 2.10 1.87
C GLY A 165 11.56 3.06 2.88
N THR A 166 11.60 4.34 2.53
CA THR A 166 11.09 5.44 3.38
C THR A 166 9.58 5.39 3.60
N THR A 167 8.85 4.62 2.82
CA THR A 167 7.39 4.49 2.89
C THR A 167 6.97 3.19 3.59
N GLY A 168 7.63 2.07 3.27
CA GLY A 168 7.29 0.75 3.82
C GLY A 168 7.64 0.63 5.31
N GLY A 169 8.76 1.20 5.74
CA GLY A 169 9.15 1.20 7.15
C GLY A 169 8.12 1.86 8.06
N PRO A 170 7.71 3.12 7.83
CA PRO A 170 6.67 3.79 8.61
C PRO A 170 5.33 3.08 8.60
N LEU A 171 4.95 2.46 7.48
CA LEU A 171 3.71 1.69 7.38
C LEU A 171 3.73 0.48 8.32
N ILE A 172 4.82 -0.29 8.32
CA ILE A 172 4.97 -1.45 9.21
C ILE A 172 4.99 -1.02 10.68
N MET A 173 5.76 0.02 11.01
CA MET A 173 5.79 0.53 12.38
C MET A 173 4.42 1.07 12.82
N GLY A 174 3.67 1.72 11.92
CA GLY A 174 2.29 2.16 12.17
C GLY A 174 1.36 1.00 12.48
N LEU A 175 1.49 -0.13 11.78
CA LEU A 175 0.72 -1.34 12.07
C LEU A 175 1.10 -1.94 13.43
N ILE A 176 2.39 -1.99 13.76
CA ILE A 176 2.90 -2.50 15.04
C ILE A 176 2.41 -1.63 16.20
N PHE A 177 2.67 -0.33 16.15
CA PHE A 177 2.21 0.61 17.20
C PHE A 177 0.70 0.62 17.32
N GLY A 178 -0.03 0.59 16.20
CA GLY A 178 -1.49 0.52 16.19
C GLY A 178 -2.04 -0.82 16.72
N HIS A 179 -1.24 -1.89 16.77
CA HIS A 179 -1.63 -3.16 17.37
C HIS A 179 -1.38 -3.20 18.88
N PHE A 180 -0.20 -2.76 19.31
CA PHE A 180 0.23 -2.84 20.71
C PHE A 180 -0.20 -1.64 21.56
N GLY A 181 -0.55 -0.51 20.93
CA GLY A 181 -0.96 0.69 21.62
C GLY A 181 -2.22 1.29 21.02
N ARG A 182 -3.21 1.61 21.86
CA ARG A 182 -4.11 2.70 21.56
C ARG A 182 -3.31 3.98 21.71
N ILE A 183 -2.78 4.42 20.58
CA ILE A 183 -2.11 5.70 20.51
C ILE A 183 -3.16 6.69 20.03
N GLY A 184 -3.59 7.57 20.88
CA GLY A 184 -4.60 8.56 20.63
C GLY A 184 -5.69 8.55 21.69
#